data_68cc14bd9b5be983dd9f4bee45e1d671
#
_entry.id   68cc14bd9b5be983dd9f4bee45e1d671
#
_cell.length_a   1.000
_cell.length_b   1.000
_cell.length_c   1.000
_cell.angle_alpha   90.00
_cell.angle_beta   90.00
_cell.angle_gamma   90.00
#
_symmetry.space_group_name_H-M   'P 1'
#
loop_
_entity.id
_entity.type
_entity.pdbx_description
1 polymer ?
#
loop_
_entity_poly.entity_id
_entity_poly.type
_entity_poly.pdbx_seq_one_letter_code
_entity_poly.pdbx_strand_id
1 'polypeptide(L)'
;MDVPPTGPSFRATVATLAVAQTLSWAMLYYGFSSLVLPMMADLGWSQTTLMGAFSLALAVGGVCTYAAGSIIDRGRGRLLMTSGALLAAVSLGLWASATQVWVLYLALALCGVAMSMTLYEPAFAILTRRYPLKYRDAIMALTLVAGFASTVSFPATAWLVAHVGWRGALWAMAAVFVVLIAPMNAWALQGPSIVAAPHGHDETEDATLHQALRHSTFWLLTAAFTLHAFVGAGLWAHVIPAFDGLGVAAADTLAVVVWIGPAQVTGRFFYAWLGRGLSLRHLGIGVMCGFPLALALLVWDHSLGSLIGFALLFGLSNGLVTIVRGGIVPAYFGRSHIGRIGGLMSGISLVARSTAPVAMASLLLVVGHYREVLWCLVGLSGVAVVAFVMSSARRPDPNPENS
;
A
#
# COMPACT_ATOMS: atom_id res chain seq x y z
N MET A 1 -40.62 16.71 5.07
CA MET A 1 -40.42 15.57 5.99
C MET A 1 -39.03 15.05 5.74
N ASP A 2 -38.08 15.46 6.59
CA ASP A 2 -36.71 14.94 6.53
C ASP A 2 -36.73 13.47 7.00
N VAL A 3 -36.61 12.54 6.05
CA VAL A 3 -36.38 11.12 6.38
C VAL A 3 -35.03 11.07 7.10
N PRO A 4 -34.98 10.56 8.35
CA PRO A 4 -33.69 10.47 9.05
C PRO A 4 -32.73 9.61 8.23
N PRO A 5 -31.43 9.97 8.20
CA PRO A 5 -30.47 9.25 7.39
C PRO A 5 -30.44 7.78 7.81
N THR A 6 -30.85 6.88 6.89
CA THR A 6 -30.99 5.44 7.11
C THR A 6 -29.64 4.71 7.22
N GLY A 7 -28.62 5.33 7.81
CA GLY A 7 -27.28 4.75 7.91
C GLY A 7 -26.45 5.35 9.05
N PRO A 8 -25.29 4.76 9.35
CA PRO A 8 -24.40 5.27 10.40
C PRO A 8 -23.89 6.66 10.11
N SER A 9 -23.58 7.42 11.18
CA SER A 9 -23.05 8.78 11.06
C SER A 9 -21.70 8.79 10.33
N PHE A 10 -21.30 9.96 9.80
CA PHE A 10 -20.01 10.15 9.13
C PHE A 10 -18.83 9.60 9.98
N ARG A 11 -18.77 9.99 11.27
CA ARG A 11 -17.71 9.55 12.18
C ARG A 11 -17.72 8.04 12.39
N ALA A 12 -18.90 7.45 12.58
CA ALA A 12 -19.04 6.03 12.77
C ALA A 12 -18.64 5.23 11.51
N THR A 13 -19.07 5.68 10.33
CA THR A 13 -18.65 5.08 9.04
C THR A 13 -17.13 5.11 8.88
N VAL A 14 -16.51 6.27 9.07
CA VAL A 14 -15.05 6.43 8.88
C VAL A 14 -14.27 5.61 9.91
N ALA A 15 -14.65 5.64 11.19
CA ALA A 15 -13.99 4.88 12.24
C ALA A 15 -14.08 3.36 12.00
N THR A 16 -15.27 2.87 11.65
CA THR A 16 -15.47 1.44 11.38
C THR A 16 -14.67 0.99 10.15
N LEU A 17 -14.70 1.77 9.06
CA LEU A 17 -13.89 1.45 7.89
C LEU A 17 -12.39 1.55 8.18
N ALA A 18 -11.95 2.47 9.03
CA ALA A 18 -10.54 2.59 9.41
C ALA A 18 -10.04 1.34 10.14
N VAL A 19 -10.83 0.80 11.09
CA VAL A 19 -10.51 -0.47 11.77
C VAL A 19 -10.53 -1.63 10.78
N ALA A 20 -11.57 -1.73 9.95
CA ALA A 20 -11.66 -2.79 8.93
C ALA A 20 -10.46 -2.75 7.95
N GLN A 21 -10.02 -1.55 7.53
CA GLN A 21 -8.85 -1.37 6.69
C GLN A 21 -7.55 -1.79 7.39
N THR A 22 -7.38 -1.40 8.67
CA THR A 22 -6.21 -1.80 9.48
C THR A 22 -6.09 -3.32 9.52
N LEU A 23 -7.16 -4.02 9.84
CA LEU A 23 -7.18 -5.48 9.90
C LEU A 23 -6.99 -6.12 8.52
N SER A 24 -7.64 -5.59 7.48
CA SER A 24 -7.51 -6.13 6.11
C SER A 24 -6.07 -6.00 5.59
N TRP A 25 -5.41 -4.84 5.74
CA TRP A 25 -4.02 -4.65 5.37
C TRP A 25 -3.08 -5.53 6.20
N ALA A 26 -3.33 -5.64 7.51
CA ALA A 26 -2.53 -6.47 8.40
C ALA A 26 -2.51 -7.93 7.95
N MET A 27 -3.67 -8.50 7.57
CA MET A 27 -3.79 -9.92 7.27
C MET A 27 -3.54 -10.27 5.80
N LEU A 28 -3.99 -9.45 4.84
CA LEU A 28 -3.85 -9.78 3.41
C LEU A 28 -2.51 -9.36 2.81
N TYR A 29 -1.87 -8.32 3.37
CA TYR A 29 -0.64 -7.77 2.82
C TYR A 29 0.57 -7.99 3.73
N TYR A 30 0.57 -7.41 4.93
CA TYR A 30 1.73 -7.46 5.83
C TYR A 30 1.98 -8.83 6.44
N GLY A 31 0.92 -9.59 6.75
CA GLY A 31 1.00 -10.92 7.34
C GLY A 31 1.74 -11.94 6.48
N PHE A 32 1.73 -11.76 5.16
CA PHE A 32 2.42 -12.66 4.23
C PHE A 32 3.90 -12.87 4.61
N SER A 33 4.63 -11.80 4.87
CA SER A 33 6.06 -11.88 5.16
C SER A 33 6.38 -12.75 6.39
N SER A 34 5.53 -12.70 7.43
CA SER A 34 5.69 -13.52 8.65
C SER A 34 5.37 -15.00 8.43
N LEU A 35 4.65 -15.34 7.37
CA LEU A 35 4.26 -16.72 7.03
C LEU A 35 5.28 -17.42 6.14
N VAL A 36 6.19 -16.69 5.49
CA VAL A 36 7.14 -17.23 4.51
C VAL A 36 8.04 -18.30 5.12
N LEU A 37 8.77 -17.96 6.19
CA LEU A 37 9.71 -18.88 6.82
C LEU A 37 9.02 -20.12 7.40
N PRO A 38 7.91 -20.02 8.15
CA PRO A 38 7.16 -21.18 8.62
C PRO A 38 6.66 -22.09 7.48
N MET A 39 6.21 -21.50 6.35
CA MET A 39 5.78 -22.28 5.19
C MET A 39 6.94 -22.99 4.50
N MET A 40 8.08 -22.33 4.35
CA MET A 40 9.31 -22.96 3.82
C MET A 40 9.72 -24.16 4.64
N ALA A 41 9.70 -24.03 5.96
CA ALA A 41 10.08 -25.10 6.88
C ALA A 41 9.11 -26.29 6.83
N ASP A 42 7.79 -26.05 6.71
CA ASP A 42 6.77 -27.11 6.74
C ASP A 42 6.59 -27.80 5.38
N LEU A 43 6.62 -27.03 4.28
CA LEU A 43 6.27 -27.49 2.94
C LEU A 43 7.49 -27.80 2.08
N GLY A 44 8.69 -27.37 2.47
CA GLY A 44 9.91 -27.51 1.69
C GLY A 44 9.91 -26.70 0.38
N TRP A 45 8.97 -25.75 0.24
CA TRP A 45 8.89 -24.92 -0.96
C TRP A 45 9.93 -23.81 -0.95
N SER A 46 10.44 -23.47 -2.15
CA SER A 46 11.41 -22.39 -2.27
C SER A 46 10.80 -21.04 -1.96
N GLN A 47 11.62 -20.11 -1.47
CA GLN A 47 11.20 -18.73 -1.25
C GLN A 47 10.69 -18.08 -2.54
N THR A 48 11.34 -18.35 -3.68
CA THR A 48 10.91 -17.86 -4.99
C THR A 48 9.50 -18.33 -5.35
N THR A 49 9.14 -19.57 -5.04
CA THR A 49 7.78 -20.11 -5.23
C THR A 49 6.76 -19.32 -4.42
N LEU A 50 7.03 -19.06 -3.14
CA LEU A 50 6.12 -18.31 -2.27
C LEU A 50 5.99 -16.85 -2.72
N MET A 51 7.11 -16.20 -3.03
CA MET A 51 7.12 -14.81 -3.51
C MET A 51 6.47 -14.67 -4.88
N GLY A 52 6.61 -15.67 -5.76
CA GLY A 52 5.90 -15.72 -7.05
C GLY A 52 4.39 -15.76 -6.88
N ALA A 53 3.88 -16.55 -5.94
CA ALA A 53 2.47 -16.62 -5.63
C ALA A 53 1.93 -15.28 -5.07
N PHE A 54 2.71 -14.60 -4.21
CA PHE A 54 2.36 -13.26 -3.72
C PHE A 54 2.42 -12.19 -4.81
N SER A 55 3.42 -12.26 -5.70
CA SER A 55 3.50 -11.41 -6.89
C SER A 55 2.26 -11.55 -7.77
N LEU A 56 1.77 -12.79 -7.96
CA LEU A 56 0.52 -13.06 -8.68
C LEU A 56 -0.68 -12.42 -7.97
N ALA A 57 -0.75 -12.49 -6.62
CA ALA A 57 -1.81 -11.83 -5.86
C ALA A 57 -1.84 -10.31 -6.14
N LEU A 58 -0.68 -9.66 -6.10
CA LEU A 58 -0.57 -8.22 -6.38
C LEU A 58 -0.96 -7.88 -7.82
N ALA A 59 -0.54 -8.70 -8.80
CA ALA A 59 -0.87 -8.49 -10.19
C ALA A 59 -2.38 -8.64 -10.46
N VAL A 60 -2.98 -9.74 -9.98
CA VAL A 60 -4.43 -10.01 -10.09
C VAL A 60 -5.23 -8.90 -9.39
N GLY A 61 -4.81 -8.52 -8.18
CA GLY A 61 -5.45 -7.42 -7.44
C GLY A 61 -5.48 -6.14 -8.24
N GLY A 62 -4.37 -5.81 -8.88
CA GLY A 62 -4.29 -4.63 -9.71
C GLY A 62 -5.19 -4.64 -10.93
N VAL A 63 -5.22 -5.74 -11.67
CA VAL A 63 -6.11 -5.89 -12.83
C VAL A 63 -7.57 -5.80 -12.38
N CYS A 64 -7.92 -6.44 -11.27
CA CYS A 64 -9.29 -6.45 -10.75
C CYS A 64 -9.76 -5.09 -10.18
N THR A 65 -8.83 -4.16 -9.86
CA THR A 65 -9.19 -2.84 -9.35
C THR A 65 -10.10 -2.06 -10.30
N TYR A 66 -9.91 -2.19 -11.61
CA TYR A 66 -10.80 -1.56 -12.60
C TYR A 66 -12.25 -2.08 -12.51
N ALA A 67 -12.42 -3.41 -12.43
CA ALA A 67 -13.72 -4.03 -12.27
C ALA A 67 -14.38 -3.65 -10.94
N ALA A 68 -13.61 -3.62 -9.84
CA ALA A 68 -14.07 -3.17 -8.53
C ALA A 68 -14.58 -1.72 -8.58
N GLY A 69 -13.81 -0.81 -9.21
CA GLY A 69 -14.22 0.58 -9.42
C GLY A 69 -15.54 0.70 -10.18
N SER A 70 -15.71 -0.08 -11.26
CA SER A 70 -16.96 -0.11 -12.05
C SER A 70 -18.19 -0.54 -11.23
N ILE A 71 -18.03 -1.47 -10.29
CA ILE A 71 -19.10 -1.90 -9.38
C ILE A 71 -19.45 -0.79 -8.37
N ILE A 72 -18.45 -0.06 -7.87
CA ILE A 72 -18.64 1.10 -6.99
C ILE A 72 -19.39 2.20 -7.74
N ASP A 73 -19.05 2.46 -9.00
CA ASP A 73 -19.69 3.47 -9.83
C ASP A 73 -21.17 3.20 -10.05
N ARG A 74 -21.58 1.94 -10.02
CA ARG A 74 -22.99 1.52 -10.04
C ARG A 74 -23.70 1.60 -8.67
N GLY A 75 -23.05 2.19 -7.65
CA GLY A 75 -23.60 2.32 -6.30
C GLY A 75 -23.56 1.04 -5.46
N ARG A 76 -22.84 0.00 -5.90
CA ARG A 76 -22.80 -1.31 -5.21
C ARG A 76 -21.58 -1.47 -4.30
N GLY A 77 -21.00 -0.38 -3.79
CA GLY A 77 -19.80 -0.42 -2.96
C GLY A 77 -19.94 -1.24 -1.67
N ARG A 78 -21.12 -1.22 -1.03
CA ARG A 78 -21.43 -2.07 0.14
C ARG A 78 -21.32 -3.55 -0.20
N LEU A 79 -21.97 -3.99 -1.29
CA LEU A 79 -21.91 -5.37 -1.73
C LEU A 79 -20.48 -5.78 -2.06
N LEU A 80 -19.75 -4.93 -2.80
CA LEU A 80 -18.36 -5.17 -3.18
C LEU A 80 -17.46 -5.42 -1.97
N MET A 81 -17.41 -4.50 -1.00
CA MET A 81 -16.52 -4.63 0.15
C MET A 81 -16.91 -5.78 1.08
N THR A 82 -18.22 -6.05 1.22
CA THR A 82 -18.69 -7.17 2.05
C THR A 82 -18.37 -8.51 1.40
N SER A 83 -18.67 -8.69 0.11
CA SER A 83 -18.34 -9.92 -0.62
C SER A 83 -16.82 -10.11 -0.77
N GLY A 84 -16.07 -9.02 -0.92
CA GLY A 84 -14.60 -9.04 -0.91
C GLY A 84 -14.03 -9.56 0.40
N ALA A 85 -14.60 -9.17 1.55
CA ALA A 85 -14.21 -9.69 2.85
C ALA A 85 -14.51 -11.20 3.00
N LEU A 86 -15.66 -11.66 2.49
CA LEU A 86 -15.98 -13.09 2.48
C LEU A 86 -15.04 -13.86 1.52
N LEU A 87 -14.73 -13.30 0.35
CA LEU A 87 -13.74 -13.88 -0.57
C LEU A 87 -12.35 -13.95 0.07
N ALA A 88 -11.95 -12.95 0.86
CA ALA A 88 -10.71 -12.98 1.62
C ALA A 88 -10.68 -14.16 2.60
N ALA A 89 -11.78 -14.40 3.32
CA ALA A 89 -11.88 -15.55 4.22
C ALA A 89 -11.74 -16.89 3.46
N VAL A 90 -12.41 -17.03 2.33
CA VAL A 90 -12.31 -18.23 1.48
C VAL A 90 -10.87 -18.41 0.97
N SER A 91 -10.23 -17.34 0.50
CA SER A 91 -8.85 -17.40 -0.01
C SER A 91 -7.84 -17.78 1.09
N LEU A 92 -8.00 -17.23 2.30
CA LEU A 92 -7.14 -17.57 3.46
C LEU A 92 -7.34 -19.03 3.90
N GLY A 93 -8.58 -19.52 3.91
CA GLY A 93 -8.90 -20.93 4.20
C GLY A 93 -8.31 -21.88 3.14
N LEU A 94 -8.40 -21.51 1.87
CA LEU A 94 -7.77 -22.27 0.78
C LEU A 94 -6.24 -22.26 0.90
N TRP A 95 -5.65 -21.12 1.27
CA TRP A 95 -4.23 -21.00 1.53
C TRP A 95 -3.79 -21.88 2.71
N ALA A 96 -4.54 -21.85 3.81
CA ALA A 96 -4.28 -22.72 4.98
C ALA A 96 -4.32 -24.21 4.66
N SER A 97 -5.13 -24.61 3.66
CA SER A 97 -5.31 -25.99 3.23
C SER A 97 -4.32 -26.40 2.12
N ALA A 98 -3.43 -25.49 1.68
CA ALA A 98 -2.52 -25.77 0.58
C ALA A 98 -1.49 -26.82 0.95
N THR A 99 -1.45 -27.89 0.16
CA THR A 99 -0.43 -28.97 0.18
C THR A 99 0.30 -29.06 -1.17
N GLN A 100 -0.18 -28.35 -2.17
CA GLN A 100 0.38 -28.32 -3.52
C GLN A 100 0.58 -26.86 -3.96
N VAL A 101 1.61 -26.59 -4.73
CA VAL A 101 1.98 -25.24 -5.18
C VAL A 101 0.85 -24.55 -5.95
N TRP A 102 0.15 -25.27 -6.83
CA TRP A 102 -0.95 -24.68 -7.61
C TRP A 102 -2.13 -24.21 -6.74
N VAL A 103 -2.40 -24.91 -5.60
CA VAL A 103 -3.43 -24.50 -4.63
C VAL A 103 -3.02 -23.18 -3.97
N LEU A 104 -1.75 -23.02 -3.61
CA LEU A 104 -1.22 -21.76 -3.08
C LEU A 104 -1.38 -20.61 -4.10
N TYR A 105 -1.01 -20.85 -5.36
CA TYR A 105 -1.15 -19.83 -6.40
C TYR A 105 -2.60 -19.44 -6.64
N LEU A 106 -3.52 -20.40 -6.65
CA LEU A 106 -4.95 -20.12 -6.74
C LEU A 106 -5.46 -19.33 -5.53
N ALA A 107 -5.09 -19.74 -4.32
CA ALA A 107 -5.46 -19.05 -3.08
C ALA A 107 -4.97 -17.62 -3.07
N LEU A 108 -3.71 -17.36 -3.44
CA LEU A 108 -3.14 -16.02 -3.48
C LEU A 108 -3.69 -15.19 -4.66
N ALA A 109 -4.02 -15.78 -5.80
CA ALA A 109 -4.75 -15.09 -6.87
C ALA A 109 -6.13 -14.59 -6.36
N LEU A 110 -6.90 -15.46 -5.68
CA LEU A 110 -8.17 -15.08 -5.05
C LEU A 110 -7.97 -14.03 -3.94
N CYS A 111 -6.89 -14.13 -3.17
CA CYS A 111 -6.49 -13.10 -2.19
C CYS A 111 -6.27 -11.75 -2.89
N GLY A 112 -5.62 -11.73 -4.06
CA GLY A 112 -5.45 -10.54 -4.89
C GLY A 112 -6.78 -9.92 -5.32
N VAL A 113 -7.75 -10.74 -5.78
CA VAL A 113 -9.11 -10.26 -6.06
C VAL A 113 -9.74 -9.66 -4.81
N ALA A 114 -9.65 -10.34 -3.66
CA ALA A 114 -10.19 -9.85 -2.39
C ALA A 114 -9.52 -8.53 -1.96
N MET A 115 -8.21 -8.38 -2.16
CA MET A 115 -7.47 -7.13 -1.91
C MET A 115 -8.04 -5.97 -2.74
N SER A 116 -8.32 -6.18 -4.03
CA SER A 116 -8.91 -5.14 -4.89
C SER A 116 -10.32 -4.73 -4.47
N MET A 117 -11.04 -5.59 -3.74
CA MET A 117 -12.41 -5.36 -3.28
C MET A 117 -12.47 -4.77 -1.86
N THR A 118 -11.41 -4.88 -1.06
CA THR A 118 -11.46 -4.58 0.39
C THR A 118 -10.45 -3.54 0.85
N LEU A 119 -9.34 -3.29 0.13
CA LEU A 119 -8.29 -2.39 0.59
C LEU A 119 -8.62 -0.91 0.30
N TYR A 120 -7.59 -0.04 0.22
CA TYR A 120 -7.78 1.41 0.18
C TYR A 120 -8.56 1.90 -1.04
N GLU A 121 -8.31 1.36 -2.24
CA GLU A 121 -8.89 1.85 -3.47
C GLU A 121 -10.42 1.87 -3.41
N PRO A 122 -11.13 0.76 -3.09
CA PRO A 122 -12.59 0.79 -2.96
C PRO A 122 -13.08 1.65 -1.80
N ALA A 123 -12.37 1.64 -0.65
CA ALA A 123 -12.77 2.45 0.49
C ALA A 123 -12.73 3.95 0.15
N PHE A 124 -11.66 4.43 -0.52
CA PHE A 124 -11.52 5.81 -0.93
C PHE A 124 -12.56 6.21 -1.98
N ALA A 125 -12.81 5.37 -2.98
CA ALA A 125 -13.81 5.63 -4.00
C ALA A 125 -15.21 5.77 -3.37
N ILE A 126 -15.58 4.88 -2.45
CA ILE A 126 -16.87 4.93 -1.76
C ILE A 126 -16.99 6.18 -0.89
N LEU A 127 -15.94 6.50 -0.08
CA LEU A 127 -15.94 7.68 0.79
C LEU A 127 -16.04 8.99 -0.01
N THR A 128 -15.33 9.07 -1.13
CA THR A 128 -15.38 10.25 -2.03
C THR A 128 -16.77 10.46 -2.61
N ARG A 129 -17.47 9.40 -3.00
CA ARG A 129 -18.83 9.47 -3.56
C ARG A 129 -19.90 9.73 -2.50
N ARG A 130 -19.72 9.17 -1.31
CA ARG A 130 -20.70 9.29 -0.22
C ARG A 130 -20.58 10.61 0.54
N TYR A 131 -19.35 11.17 0.63
CA TYR A 131 -19.06 12.39 1.39
C TYR A 131 -18.25 13.40 0.57
N PRO A 132 -18.80 13.95 -0.54
CA PRO A 132 -18.03 14.77 -1.48
C PRO A 132 -17.42 16.02 -0.86
N LEU A 133 -18.03 16.60 0.19
CA LEU A 133 -17.51 17.78 0.91
C LEU A 133 -16.49 17.43 2.01
N LYS A 134 -16.45 16.18 2.48
CA LYS A 134 -15.64 15.73 3.64
C LYS A 134 -14.74 14.54 3.30
N TYR A 135 -14.60 14.15 2.03
CA TYR A 135 -13.85 12.96 1.64
C TYR A 135 -12.36 13.04 2.03
N ARG A 136 -11.77 14.24 1.97
CA ARG A 136 -10.36 14.44 2.36
C ARG A 136 -10.14 14.11 3.83
N ASP A 137 -11.03 14.60 4.70
CA ASP A 137 -10.97 14.32 6.14
C ASP A 137 -11.22 12.82 6.42
N ALA A 138 -12.15 12.22 5.68
CA ALA A 138 -12.44 10.79 5.79
C ALA A 138 -11.24 9.94 5.39
N ILE A 139 -10.60 10.22 4.25
CA ILE A 139 -9.41 9.49 3.78
C ILE A 139 -8.24 9.70 4.73
N MET A 140 -8.03 10.93 5.22
CA MET A 140 -6.97 11.24 6.19
C MET A 140 -7.17 10.44 7.47
N ALA A 141 -8.36 10.50 8.08
CA ALA A 141 -8.67 9.78 9.32
C ALA A 141 -8.54 8.26 9.15
N LEU A 142 -9.04 7.72 8.04
CA LEU A 142 -8.93 6.30 7.72
C LEU A 142 -7.46 5.87 7.59
N THR A 143 -6.67 6.61 6.82
CA THR A 143 -5.26 6.25 6.58
C THR A 143 -4.38 6.47 7.80
N LEU A 144 -4.75 7.38 8.70
CA LEU A 144 -4.06 7.60 9.96
C LEU A 144 -4.15 6.34 10.85
N VAL A 145 -5.34 5.78 11.00
CA VAL A 145 -5.57 4.55 11.79
C VAL A 145 -4.98 3.33 11.07
N ALA A 146 -5.24 3.19 9.77
CA ALA A 146 -4.73 2.06 9.00
C ALA A 146 -3.20 2.09 8.80
N GLY A 147 -2.54 3.20 9.11
CA GLY A 147 -1.07 3.29 9.20
C GLY A 147 -0.47 2.37 10.26
N PHE A 148 -1.25 1.94 11.25
CA PHE A 148 -0.84 0.97 12.26
C PHE A 148 -0.99 -0.50 11.81
N ALA A 149 -1.41 -0.77 10.56
CA ALA A 149 -1.64 -2.14 10.09
C ALA A 149 -0.39 -3.03 10.22
N SER A 150 0.80 -2.54 9.87
CA SER A 150 2.05 -3.28 10.04
C SER A 150 2.42 -3.49 11.51
N THR A 151 2.19 -2.48 12.37
CA THR A 151 2.40 -2.56 13.82
C THR A 151 1.57 -3.67 14.47
N VAL A 152 0.34 -3.85 14.01
CA VAL A 152 -0.56 -4.92 14.49
C VAL A 152 -0.21 -6.24 13.83
N SER A 153 0.10 -6.24 12.53
CA SER A 153 0.28 -7.47 11.74
C SER A 153 1.43 -8.33 12.24
N PHE A 154 2.63 -7.76 12.37
CA PHE A 154 3.82 -8.55 12.66
C PHE A 154 3.74 -9.27 14.02
N PRO A 155 3.48 -8.60 15.16
CA PRO A 155 3.37 -9.30 16.44
C PRO A 155 2.17 -10.23 16.50
N ALA A 156 1.02 -9.86 15.95
CA ALA A 156 -0.18 -10.71 15.98
C ALA A 156 0.03 -11.98 15.13
N THR A 157 0.60 -11.86 13.94
CA THR A 157 0.88 -13.03 13.08
C THR A 157 1.95 -13.91 13.71
N ALA A 158 3.03 -13.35 14.27
CA ALA A 158 4.07 -14.12 14.94
C ALA A 158 3.51 -14.88 16.16
N TRP A 159 2.65 -14.23 16.97
CA TRP A 159 2.00 -14.86 18.10
C TRP A 159 1.09 -16.01 17.65
N LEU A 160 0.26 -15.81 16.63
CA LEU A 160 -0.60 -16.86 16.08
C LEU A 160 0.23 -18.03 15.56
N VAL A 161 1.29 -17.77 14.79
CA VAL A 161 2.17 -18.82 14.25
C VAL A 161 2.81 -19.62 15.37
N ALA A 162 3.27 -18.98 16.44
CA ALA A 162 3.90 -19.64 17.57
C ALA A 162 2.94 -20.56 18.35
N HIS A 163 1.65 -20.23 18.42
CA HIS A 163 0.68 -20.98 19.25
C HIS A 163 -0.14 -22.01 18.46
N VAL A 164 -0.50 -21.70 17.20
CA VAL A 164 -1.39 -22.53 16.39
C VAL A 164 -0.81 -22.91 15.02
N GLY A 165 0.46 -22.60 14.80
CA GLY A 165 1.13 -22.81 13.52
C GLY A 165 0.63 -21.86 12.40
N TRP A 166 1.28 -21.87 11.25
CA TRP A 166 0.94 -20.97 10.15
C TRP A 166 -0.43 -21.27 9.54
N ARG A 167 -0.85 -22.54 9.49
CA ARG A 167 -2.19 -22.93 9.03
C ARG A 167 -3.28 -22.43 9.97
N GLY A 168 -3.09 -22.62 11.27
CA GLY A 168 -3.99 -22.11 12.32
C GLY A 168 -4.09 -20.59 12.30
N ALA A 169 -2.98 -19.88 12.07
CA ALA A 169 -2.97 -18.43 11.92
C ALA A 169 -3.84 -17.96 10.74
N LEU A 170 -3.76 -18.63 9.59
CA LEU A 170 -4.59 -18.31 8.42
C LEU A 170 -6.09 -18.59 8.67
N TRP A 171 -6.43 -19.69 9.36
CA TRP A 171 -7.81 -19.96 9.75
C TRP A 171 -8.34 -18.92 10.74
N ALA A 172 -7.54 -18.48 11.71
CA ALA A 172 -7.90 -17.40 12.62
C ALA A 172 -8.16 -16.08 11.87
N MET A 173 -7.28 -15.73 10.92
CA MET A 173 -7.46 -14.56 10.06
C MET A 173 -8.74 -14.68 9.20
N ALA A 174 -9.02 -15.84 8.63
CA ALA A 174 -10.25 -16.10 7.89
C ALA A 174 -11.50 -15.89 8.76
N ALA A 175 -11.48 -16.37 10.01
CA ALA A 175 -12.56 -16.14 10.97
C ALA A 175 -12.77 -14.65 11.27
N VAL A 176 -11.70 -13.87 11.43
CA VAL A 176 -11.79 -12.41 11.61
C VAL A 176 -12.45 -11.73 10.40
N PHE A 177 -12.17 -12.17 9.19
CA PHE A 177 -12.85 -11.64 7.99
C PHE A 177 -14.35 -11.91 8.02
N VAL A 178 -14.78 -13.11 8.41
CA VAL A 178 -16.22 -13.48 8.47
C VAL A 178 -16.93 -12.78 9.62
N VAL A 179 -16.32 -12.80 10.82
CA VAL A 179 -16.99 -12.38 12.06
C VAL A 179 -16.91 -10.88 12.30
N LEU A 180 -15.83 -10.23 11.85
CA LEU A 180 -15.62 -8.81 12.09
C LEU A 180 -15.67 -7.97 10.80
N ILE A 181 -14.81 -8.23 9.82
CA ILE A 181 -14.62 -7.31 8.68
C ILE A 181 -15.84 -7.28 7.76
N ALA A 182 -16.42 -8.44 7.43
CA ALA A 182 -17.61 -8.46 6.56
C ALA A 182 -18.82 -7.77 7.22
N PRO A 183 -19.17 -8.02 8.49
CA PRO A 183 -20.22 -7.27 9.18
C PRO A 183 -19.92 -5.77 9.34
N MET A 184 -18.65 -5.40 9.64
CA MET A 184 -18.25 -4.00 9.73
C MET A 184 -18.46 -3.27 8.41
N ASN A 185 -18.02 -3.84 7.28
CA ASN A 185 -18.24 -3.28 5.95
C ASN A 185 -19.75 -3.20 5.61
N ALA A 186 -20.50 -4.25 5.90
CA ALA A 186 -21.93 -4.30 5.66
C ALA A 186 -22.68 -3.24 6.46
N TRP A 187 -22.28 -3.00 7.71
CA TRP A 187 -22.89 -2.00 8.58
C TRP A 187 -22.45 -0.57 8.22
N ALA A 188 -21.14 -0.32 8.08
CA ALA A 188 -20.61 1.00 7.83
C ALA A 188 -21.10 1.61 6.51
N LEU A 189 -21.39 0.76 5.52
CA LEU A 189 -21.81 1.17 4.18
C LEU A 189 -23.34 1.06 3.98
N GLN A 190 -24.14 1.03 5.06
CA GLN A 190 -25.60 1.16 4.96
C GLN A 190 -26.02 2.55 4.49
N GLY A 191 -27.15 2.61 3.79
CA GLY A 191 -27.72 3.87 3.25
C GLY A 191 -27.23 4.23 1.84
N PRO A 192 -27.55 5.43 1.36
CA PRO A 192 -27.29 5.84 -0.01
C PRO A 192 -25.80 5.90 -0.32
N SER A 193 -25.40 5.32 -1.45
CA SER A 193 -24.02 5.16 -1.88
C SER A 193 -23.48 6.33 -2.70
N ILE A 194 -24.37 7.22 -3.18
CA ILE A 194 -24.02 8.31 -4.09
C ILE A 194 -24.73 9.58 -3.64
N VAL A 195 -23.97 10.64 -3.42
CA VAL A 195 -24.49 12.01 -3.23
C VAL A 195 -24.00 12.85 -4.40
N ALA A 196 -24.89 13.59 -5.06
CA ALA A 196 -24.54 14.46 -6.18
C ALA A 196 -23.51 15.51 -5.74
N ALA A 197 -22.43 15.64 -6.49
CA ALA A 197 -21.42 16.66 -6.23
C ALA A 197 -21.91 18.02 -6.75
N PRO A 198 -21.61 19.15 -6.07
CA PRO A 198 -21.84 20.49 -6.60
C PRO A 198 -20.98 20.73 -7.84
N HIS A 199 -21.58 21.26 -8.90
CA HIS A 199 -20.90 21.67 -10.14
C HIS A 199 -20.17 23.00 -9.92
N GLY A 200 -18.93 23.10 -10.40
CA GLY A 200 -18.22 24.37 -10.55
C GLY A 200 -16.71 24.29 -10.38
N HIS A 201 -15.98 24.16 -11.47
CA HIS A 201 -14.62 24.70 -11.63
C HIS A 201 -14.30 24.85 -13.13
N ASP A 202 -13.69 25.97 -13.50
CA ASP A 202 -13.23 26.28 -14.86
C ASP A 202 -12.09 25.34 -15.29
N GLU A 203 -12.22 24.73 -16.47
CA GLU A 203 -11.37 23.65 -16.99
C GLU A 203 -10.25 24.12 -17.95
N THR A 204 -9.97 25.42 -18.08
CA THR A 204 -9.26 25.99 -19.24
C THR A 204 -7.72 26.00 -19.19
N GLU A 205 -7.08 25.61 -18.07
CA GLU A 205 -5.60 25.68 -17.96
C GLU A 205 -4.88 24.34 -17.65
N ASP A 206 -5.57 23.22 -17.68
CA ASP A 206 -5.02 21.94 -17.22
C ASP A 206 -4.46 21.09 -18.36
N ALA A 207 -3.29 20.48 -18.15
CA ALA A 207 -2.65 19.63 -19.15
C ALA A 207 -3.49 18.40 -19.49
N THR A 208 -3.71 18.13 -20.76
CA THR A 208 -4.28 16.88 -21.25
C THR A 208 -3.30 15.71 -21.06
N LEU A 209 -3.78 14.46 -21.05
CA LEU A 209 -2.90 13.29 -20.99
C LEU A 209 -1.87 13.29 -22.11
N HIS A 210 -2.25 13.70 -23.33
CA HIS A 210 -1.34 13.74 -24.47
C HIS A 210 -0.20 14.78 -24.27
N GLN A 211 -0.51 15.94 -23.72
CA GLN A 211 0.48 16.95 -23.36
C GLN A 211 1.39 16.45 -22.23
N ALA A 212 0.81 15.85 -21.17
CA ALA A 212 1.59 15.27 -20.08
C ALA A 212 2.60 14.23 -20.57
N LEU A 213 2.20 13.31 -21.46
CA LEU A 213 3.06 12.26 -22.02
C LEU A 213 4.26 12.80 -22.83
N ARG A 214 4.13 14.01 -23.41
CA ARG A 214 5.23 14.69 -24.13
C ARG A 214 6.23 15.37 -23.20
N HIS A 215 5.85 15.61 -21.94
CA HIS A 215 6.72 16.24 -20.95
C HIS A 215 7.64 15.23 -20.25
N SER A 216 8.93 15.50 -20.22
CA SER A 216 9.92 14.68 -19.50
C SER A 216 9.61 14.54 -18.00
N THR A 217 8.99 15.56 -17.40
CA THR A 217 8.51 15.56 -16.01
C THR A 217 7.56 14.41 -15.70
N PHE A 218 6.65 14.07 -16.63
CA PHE A 218 5.74 12.92 -16.46
C PHE A 218 6.51 11.61 -16.31
N TRP A 219 7.47 11.37 -17.19
CA TRP A 219 8.25 10.12 -17.18
C TRP A 219 9.21 10.04 -15.99
N LEU A 220 9.79 11.17 -15.60
CA LEU A 220 10.68 11.24 -14.43
C LEU A 220 9.89 10.99 -13.13
N LEU A 221 8.71 11.60 -12.96
CA LEU A 221 7.84 11.32 -11.82
C LEU A 221 7.34 9.86 -11.82
N THR A 222 6.95 9.37 -12.99
CA THR A 222 6.53 7.97 -13.15
C THR A 222 7.65 7.02 -12.76
N ALA A 223 8.87 7.25 -13.24
CA ALA A 223 10.03 6.44 -12.87
C ALA A 223 10.33 6.51 -11.38
N ALA A 224 10.34 7.71 -10.78
CA ALA A 224 10.60 7.89 -9.36
C ALA A 224 9.59 7.13 -8.48
N PHE A 225 8.28 7.29 -8.74
CA PHE A 225 7.24 6.59 -7.97
C PHE A 225 7.19 5.09 -8.27
N THR A 226 7.52 4.67 -9.50
CA THR A 226 7.56 3.26 -9.88
C THR A 226 8.71 2.54 -9.17
N LEU A 227 9.92 3.10 -9.18
CA LEU A 227 11.07 2.55 -8.47
C LEU A 227 10.82 2.53 -6.95
N HIS A 228 10.27 3.61 -6.40
CA HIS A 228 9.87 3.66 -4.99
C HIS A 228 8.85 2.56 -4.64
N ALA A 229 7.82 2.37 -5.49
CA ALA A 229 6.80 1.34 -5.29
C ALA A 229 7.37 -0.08 -5.41
N PHE A 230 8.32 -0.30 -6.33
CA PHE A 230 9.04 -1.56 -6.48
C PHE A 230 9.85 -1.88 -5.21
N VAL A 231 10.72 -0.95 -4.80
CA VAL A 231 11.55 -1.13 -3.60
C VAL A 231 10.70 -1.36 -2.36
N GLY A 232 9.65 -0.56 -2.18
CA GLY A 232 8.74 -0.70 -1.04
C GLY A 232 8.01 -2.04 -1.02
N ALA A 233 7.45 -2.48 -2.16
CA ALA A 233 6.71 -3.74 -2.24
C ALA A 233 7.64 -4.95 -2.03
N GLY A 234 8.83 -4.91 -2.62
CA GLY A 234 9.84 -5.94 -2.42
C GLY A 234 10.26 -6.04 -0.95
N LEU A 235 10.60 -4.91 -0.33
CA LEU A 235 11.00 -4.89 1.08
C LEU A 235 9.88 -5.38 2.00
N TRP A 236 8.62 -4.95 1.80
CA TRP A 236 7.50 -5.42 2.61
C TRP A 236 7.27 -6.94 2.52
N ALA A 237 7.46 -7.52 1.33
CA ALA A 237 7.32 -8.96 1.14
C ALA A 237 8.46 -9.74 1.82
N HIS A 238 9.66 -9.18 1.77
CA HIS A 238 10.88 -9.83 2.26
C HIS A 238 11.34 -9.38 3.65
N VAL A 239 10.63 -8.47 4.34
CA VAL A 239 11.14 -7.84 5.56
C VAL A 239 11.58 -8.86 6.62
N ILE A 240 10.76 -9.85 6.94
CA ILE A 240 11.12 -10.89 7.92
C ILE A 240 12.24 -11.79 7.39
N PRO A 241 12.14 -12.39 6.18
CA PRO A 241 13.24 -13.15 5.60
C PRO A 241 14.56 -12.36 5.44
N ALA A 242 14.48 -11.05 5.18
CA ALA A 242 15.68 -10.23 5.05
C ALA A 242 16.40 -10.04 6.37
N PHE A 243 15.68 -9.78 7.46
CA PHE A 243 16.26 -9.67 8.80
C PHE A 243 16.87 -11.01 9.24
N ASP A 244 16.17 -12.11 9.01
CA ASP A 244 16.69 -13.46 9.29
C ASP A 244 17.99 -13.74 8.49
N GLY A 245 17.98 -13.43 7.19
CA GLY A 245 19.15 -13.58 6.31
C GLY A 245 20.31 -12.62 6.62
N LEU A 246 20.08 -11.55 7.38
CA LEU A 246 21.10 -10.67 7.94
C LEU A 246 21.61 -11.16 9.30
N GLY A 247 21.06 -12.26 9.85
CA GLY A 247 21.42 -12.82 11.15
C GLY A 247 20.81 -12.08 12.34
N VAL A 248 19.79 -11.26 12.14
CA VAL A 248 19.07 -10.55 13.21
C VAL A 248 18.11 -11.50 13.91
N ALA A 249 18.16 -11.57 15.24
CA ALA A 249 17.27 -12.43 16.01
C ALA A 249 15.79 -12.07 15.79
N ALA A 250 14.92 -13.08 15.80
CA ALA A 250 13.48 -12.88 15.55
C ALA A 250 12.83 -11.90 16.55
N ALA A 251 13.27 -11.92 17.81
CA ALA A 251 12.79 -10.99 18.85
C ALA A 251 13.16 -9.53 18.51
N ASP A 252 14.40 -9.28 18.07
CA ASP A 252 14.86 -7.95 17.68
C ASP A 252 14.17 -7.49 16.39
N THR A 253 13.98 -8.42 15.44
CA THR A 253 13.22 -8.16 14.20
C THR A 253 11.82 -7.63 14.53
N LEU A 254 11.08 -8.31 15.41
CA LEU A 254 9.74 -7.88 15.81
C LEU A 254 9.78 -6.55 16.57
N ALA A 255 10.74 -6.37 17.48
CA ALA A 255 10.92 -5.12 18.21
C ALA A 255 11.17 -3.92 17.29
N VAL A 256 11.84 -4.13 16.16
CA VAL A 256 12.16 -3.10 15.16
C VAL A 256 10.98 -2.82 14.22
N VAL A 257 10.41 -3.85 13.59
CA VAL A 257 9.39 -3.66 12.54
C VAL A 257 8.09 -3.05 13.08
N VAL A 258 7.80 -3.25 14.37
CA VAL A 258 6.66 -2.64 15.07
C VAL A 258 6.70 -1.10 15.01
N TRP A 259 7.89 -0.49 15.00
CA TRP A 259 8.03 0.96 14.95
C TRP A 259 7.72 1.59 13.58
N ILE A 260 7.70 0.81 12.50
CA ILE A 260 7.44 1.34 11.16
C ILE A 260 6.04 1.98 11.07
N GLY A 261 5.01 1.35 11.66
CA GLY A 261 3.65 1.89 11.66
C GLY A 261 3.51 3.21 12.42
N PRO A 262 3.92 3.29 13.70
CA PRO A 262 3.96 4.55 14.44
C PRO A 262 4.74 5.65 13.73
N ALA A 263 5.88 5.33 13.10
CA ALA A 263 6.66 6.31 12.34
C ALA A 263 5.88 6.84 11.12
N GLN A 264 5.14 5.99 10.40
CA GLN A 264 4.28 6.43 9.30
C GLN A 264 3.20 7.42 9.76
N VAL A 265 2.56 7.12 10.88
CA VAL A 265 1.50 7.97 11.46
C VAL A 265 2.09 9.29 11.97
N THR A 266 3.21 9.20 12.68
CA THR A 266 3.93 10.37 13.22
C THR A 266 4.35 11.30 12.09
N GLY A 267 4.88 10.79 10.99
CA GLY A 267 5.25 11.59 9.83
C GLY A 267 4.06 12.36 9.25
N ARG A 268 2.90 11.71 9.09
CA ARG A 268 1.67 12.36 8.60
C ARG A 268 1.16 13.42 9.57
N PHE A 269 1.21 13.15 10.88
CA PHE A 269 0.81 14.09 11.92
C PHE A 269 1.70 15.32 11.92
N PHE A 270 3.01 15.16 11.93
CA PHE A 270 3.95 16.28 11.89
C PHE A 270 3.82 17.11 10.61
N TYR A 271 3.60 16.48 9.46
CA TYR A 271 3.34 17.21 8.23
C TYR A 271 2.03 18.01 8.32
N ALA A 272 0.97 17.44 8.86
CA ALA A 272 -0.31 18.13 9.02
C ALA A 272 -0.21 19.35 9.97
N TRP A 273 0.66 19.27 10.97
CA TRP A 273 0.83 20.31 12.00
C TRP A 273 1.88 21.36 11.63
N LEU A 274 3.07 20.94 11.22
CA LEU A 274 4.21 21.81 10.94
C LEU A 274 4.52 21.97 9.45
N GLY A 275 4.11 21.01 8.63
CA GLY A 275 4.52 20.91 7.23
C GLY A 275 3.74 21.75 6.25
N ARG A 276 2.66 22.46 6.68
CA ARG A 276 1.79 23.24 5.78
C ARG A 276 2.52 24.36 5.01
N GLY A 277 3.67 24.81 5.50
CA GLY A 277 4.55 25.78 4.84
C GLY A 277 5.61 25.17 3.92
N LEU A 278 5.80 23.84 3.95
CA LEU A 278 6.77 23.17 3.10
C LEU A 278 6.19 22.96 1.70
N SER A 279 6.94 23.34 0.66
CA SER A 279 6.54 23.01 -0.70
C SER A 279 6.56 21.48 -0.90
N LEU A 280 5.62 20.96 -1.67
CA LEU A 280 5.55 19.53 -2.03
C LEU A 280 6.85 19.00 -2.67
N ARG A 281 7.61 19.89 -3.33
CA ARG A 281 8.92 19.58 -3.88
C ARG A 281 9.93 19.23 -2.80
N HIS A 282 10.13 20.10 -1.80
CA HIS A 282 11.09 19.87 -0.71
C HIS A 282 10.67 18.66 0.14
N LEU A 283 9.38 18.55 0.45
CA LEU A 283 8.85 17.37 1.13
C LEU A 283 9.14 16.10 0.32
N GLY A 284 8.88 16.11 -0.99
CA GLY A 284 9.11 14.97 -1.87
C GLY A 284 10.58 14.55 -1.95
N ILE A 285 11.50 15.51 -2.03
CA ILE A 285 12.95 15.23 -2.02
C ILE A 285 13.34 14.58 -0.69
N GLY A 286 12.92 15.14 0.45
CA GLY A 286 13.20 14.58 1.77
C GLY A 286 12.67 13.14 1.93
N VAL A 287 11.43 12.90 1.49
CA VAL A 287 10.78 11.57 1.51
C VAL A 287 11.52 10.58 0.63
N MET A 288 11.88 10.97 -0.61
CA MET A 288 12.61 10.10 -1.52
C MET A 288 14.02 9.79 -1.02
N CYS A 289 14.74 10.75 -0.41
CA CYS A 289 16.05 10.53 0.21
C CYS A 289 15.97 9.65 1.46
N GLY A 290 14.88 9.69 2.21
CA GLY A 290 14.70 8.87 3.40
C GLY A 290 14.72 7.37 3.12
N PHE A 291 14.27 6.93 1.96
CA PHE A 291 14.27 5.50 1.59
C PHE A 291 15.66 4.89 1.44
N PRO A 292 16.56 5.40 0.58
CA PRO A 292 17.91 4.83 0.46
C PRO A 292 18.71 4.96 1.76
N LEU A 293 18.51 6.05 2.53
CA LEU A 293 19.16 6.20 3.84
C LEU A 293 18.67 5.15 4.85
N ALA A 294 17.37 4.88 4.89
CA ALA A 294 16.82 3.82 5.74
C ALA A 294 17.39 2.45 5.37
N LEU A 295 17.40 2.11 4.09
CA LEU A 295 17.96 0.85 3.61
C LEU A 295 19.48 0.74 3.89
N ALA A 296 20.22 1.83 3.73
CA ALA A 296 21.64 1.87 4.05
C ALA A 296 21.89 1.59 5.53
N LEU A 297 21.08 2.15 6.45
CA LEU A 297 21.15 1.85 7.89
C LEU A 297 20.92 0.37 8.17
N LEU A 298 19.92 -0.24 7.51
CA LEU A 298 19.61 -1.67 7.66
C LEU A 298 20.77 -2.56 7.26
N VAL A 299 21.53 -2.18 6.23
CA VAL A 299 22.62 -3.02 5.66
C VAL A 299 23.96 -2.77 6.35
N TRP A 300 24.19 -1.53 6.81
CA TRP A 300 25.50 -1.11 7.33
C TRP A 300 25.77 -1.66 8.73
N ASP A 301 24.80 -1.55 9.62
CA ASP A 301 24.97 -1.89 11.04
C ASP A 301 23.69 -2.57 11.57
N HIS A 302 23.88 -3.71 12.21
CA HIS A 302 22.80 -4.51 12.80
C HIS A 302 22.61 -4.24 14.29
N SER A 303 23.22 -3.18 14.84
CA SER A 303 22.90 -2.74 16.20
C SER A 303 21.42 -2.36 16.31
N LEU A 304 20.80 -2.60 17.47
CA LEU A 304 19.40 -2.29 17.69
C LEU A 304 19.06 -0.81 17.39
N GLY A 305 19.99 0.11 17.70
CA GLY A 305 19.85 1.53 17.40
C GLY A 305 19.75 1.82 15.91
N SER A 306 20.62 1.20 15.09
CA SER A 306 20.61 1.35 13.64
C SER A 306 19.35 0.75 13.02
N LEU A 307 18.91 -0.42 13.50
CA LEU A 307 17.68 -1.08 13.04
C LEU A 307 16.42 -0.27 13.40
N ILE A 308 16.37 0.34 14.60
CA ILE A 308 15.29 1.27 14.96
C ILE A 308 15.36 2.52 14.07
N GLY A 309 16.54 3.06 13.81
CA GLY A 309 16.75 4.17 12.87
C GLY A 309 16.22 3.86 11.47
N PHE A 310 16.47 2.66 10.96
CA PHE A 310 15.85 2.14 9.73
C PHE A 310 14.33 2.19 9.82
N ALA A 311 13.73 1.60 10.86
CA ALA A 311 12.28 1.49 10.99
C ALA A 311 11.61 2.87 11.06
N LEU A 312 12.19 3.81 11.80
CA LEU A 312 11.68 5.16 11.92
C LEU A 312 11.80 5.92 10.58
N LEU A 313 12.95 5.90 9.94
CA LEU A 313 13.19 6.64 8.71
C LEU A 313 12.40 6.05 7.53
N PHE A 314 12.34 4.72 7.43
CA PHE A 314 11.53 4.01 6.45
C PHE A 314 10.03 4.30 6.67
N GLY A 315 9.57 4.22 7.91
CA GLY A 315 8.19 4.51 8.27
C GLY A 315 7.79 5.95 7.94
N LEU A 316 8.56 6.94 8.37
CA LEU A 316 8.33 8.35 8.06
C LEU A 316 8.21 8.58 6.55
N SER A 317 9.16 8.07 5.77
CA SER A 317 9.19 8.22 4.32
C SER A 317 8.00 7.54 3.66
N ASN A 318 7.69 6.29 4.04
CA ASN A 318 6.57 5.54 3.51
C ASN A 318 5.20 6.18 3.87
N GLY A 319 5.10 6.79 5.05
CA GLY A 319 3.91 7.53 5.46
C GLY A 319 3.67 8.79 4.63
N LEU A 320 4.72 9.53 4.33
CA LEU A 320 4.65 10.83 3.64
C LEU A 320 4.58 10.72 2.11
N VAL A 321 5.10 9.63 1.51
CA VAL A 321 5.09 9.48 0.05
C VAL A 321 3.68 9.53 -0.54
N THR A 322 2.68 9.04 0.17
CA THR A 322 1.27 9.09 -0.27
C THR A 322 0.75 10.52 -0.39
N ILE A 323 1.17 11.40 0.51
CA ILE A 323 0.84 12.83 0.49
C ILE A 323 1.54 13.51 -0.69
N VAL A 324 2.85 13.25 -0.85
CA VAL A 324 3.63 13.78 -1.97
C VAL A 324 3.00 13.37 -3.31
N ARG A 325 2.71 12.08 -3.49
CA ARG A 325 2.11 11.54 -4.72
C ARG A 325 0.75 12.16 -5.02
N GLY A 326 -0.11 12.27 -4.00
CA GLY A 326 -1.44 12.85 -4.16
C GLY A 326 -1.44 14.34 -4.50
N GLY A 327 -0.42 15.08 -4.06
CA GLY A 327 -0.33 16.53 -4.25
C GLY A 327 0.49 16.96 -5.47
N ILE A 328 1.55 16.21 -5.85
CA ILE A 328 2.51 16.66 -6.86
C ILE A 328 1.97 16.54 -8.28
N VAL A 329 1.18 15.50 -8.57
CA VAL A 329 0.56 15.30 -9.89
C VAL A 329 -0.37 16.45 -10.24
N PRO A 330 -1.35 16.84 -9.38
CA PRO A 330 -2.19 18.01 -9.66
C PRO A 330 -1.42 19.32 -9.65
N ALA A 331 -0.32 19.43 -8.91
CA ALA A 331 0.51 20.64 -8.88
C ALA A 331 1.29 20.87 -10.19
N TYR A 332 1.55 19.82 -10.97
CA TYR A 332 2.33 19.89 -12.21
C TYR A 332 1.48 19.81 -13.48
N PHE A 333 0.36 19.09 -13.43
CA PHE A 333 -0.46 18.82 -14.62
C PHE A 333 -1.90 19.36 -14.53
N GLY A 334 -2.25 20.07 -13.44
CA GLY A 334 -3.61 20.53 -13.22
C GLY A 334 -4.55 19.46 -12.68
N ARG A 335 -5.85 19.78 -12.59
CA ARG A 335 -6.85 18.95 -11.91
C ARG A 335 -7.83 18.25 -12.85
N SER A 336 -8.10 18.79 -14.03
CA SER A 336 -9.16 18.30 -14.93
C SER A 336 -8.91 16.89 -15.47
N HIS A 337 -7.66 16.53 -15.73
CA HIS A 337 -7.28 15.24 -16.29
C HIS A 337 -6.47 14.35 -15.32
N ILE A 338 -6.48 14.69 -14.03
CA ILE A 338 -5.69 14.02 -12.99
C ILE A 338 -5.97 12.50 -12.91
N GLY A 339 -7.22 12.09 -13.13
CA GLY A 339 -7.62 10.69 -13.14
C GLY A 339 -6.92 9.88 -14.24
N ARG A 340 -6.81 10.43 -15.44
CA ARG A 340 -6.12 9.79 -16.58
C ARG A 340 -4.61 9.80 -16.41
N ILE A 341 -4.04 10.94 -16.01
CA ILE A 341 -2.58 11.10 -15.81
C ILE A 341 -2.11 10.25 -14.63
N GLY A 342 -2.74 10.41 -13.47
CA GLY A 342 -2.41 9.64 -12.27
C GLY A 342 -2.74 8.15 -12.41
N GLY A 343 -3.80 7.81 -13.15
CA GLY A 343 -4.19 6.43 -13.45
C GLY A 343 -3.12 5.70 -14.28
N LEU A 344 -2.58 6.34 -15.32
CA LEU A 344 -1.49 5.76 -16.12
C LEU A 344 -0.21 5.58 -15.30
N MET A 345 0.20 6.60 -14.52
CA MET A 345 1.34 6.50 -13.60
C MET A 345 1.15 5.35 -12.60
N SER A 346 -0.07 5.20 -12.07
CA SER A 346 -0.40 4.14 -11.12
C SER A 346 -0.37 2.76 -11.77
N GLY A 347 -0.85 2.62 -13.00
CA GLY A 347 -0.81 1.37 -13.76
C GLY A 347 0.62 0.87 -13.99
N ILE A 348 1.54 1.78 -14.39
CA ILE A 348 2.98 1.44 -14.54
C ILE A 348 3.58 1.01 -13.20
N SER A 349 3.30 1.76 -12.13
CA SER A 349 3.79 1.43 -10.78
C SER A 349 3.25 0.11 -10.27
N LEU A 350 2.03 -0.28 -10.68
CA LEU A 350 1.41 -1.54 -10.29
C LEU A 350 2.16 -2.74 -10.86
N VAL A 351 2.54 -2.70 -12.13
CA VAL A 351 3.36 -3.75 -12.76
C VAL A 351 4.66 -3.93 -11.96
N ALA A 352 5.35 -2.84 -11.65
CA ALA A 352 6.58 -2.89 -10.85
C ALA A 352 6.34 -3.48 -9.44
N ARG A 353 5.28 -3.04 -8.75
CA ARG A 353 4.92 -3.62 -7.44
C ARG A 353 4.67 -5.12 -7.49
N SER A 354 3.98 -5.59 -8.52
CA SER A 354 3.64 -7.01 -8.63
C SER A 354 4.85 -7.89 -8.92
N THR A 355 5.86 -7.38 -9.64
CA THR A 355 7.07 -8.14 -9.94
C THR A 355 8.12 -8.10 -8.83
N ALA A 356 8.07 -7.10 -7.93
CA ALA A 356 9.11 -6.87 -6.94
C ALA A 356 9.40 -8.06 -6.00
N PRO A 357 8.41 -8.76 -5.41
CA PRO A 357 8.69 -9.87 -4.53
C PRO A 357 9.46 -10.99 -5.21
N VAL A 358 9.02 -11.40 -6.41
CA VAL A 358 9.70 -12.47 -7.15
C VAL A 358 11.05 -12.02 -7.71
N ALA A 359 11.17 -10.78 -8.14
CA ALA A 359 12.43 -10.24 -8.63
C ALA A 359 13.52 -10.21 -7.54
N MET A 360 13.16 -9.81 -6.30
CA MET A 360 14.07 -9.87 -5.16
C MET A 360 14.47 -11.30 -4.81
N ALA A 361 13.52 -12.24 -4.81
CA ALA A 361 13.84 -13.64 -4.56
C ALA A 361 14.74 -14.23 -5.65
N SER A 362 14.53 -13.88 -6.91
CA SER A 362 15.37 -14.32 -8.03
C SER A 362 16.77 -13.69 -7.96
N LEU A 363 16.85 -12.41 -7.60
CA LEU A 363 18.14 -11.74 -7.39
C LEU A 363 18.92 -12.42 -6.24
N LEU A 364 18.23 -12.78 -5.14
CA LEU A 364 18.86 -13.49 -4.01
C LEU A 364 19.48 -14.81 -4.44
N LEU A 365 18.86 -15.56 -5.38
CA LEU A 365 19.44 -16.80 -5.92
C LEU A 365 20.75 -16.55 -6.70
N VAL A 366 20.88 -15.39 -7.33
CA VAL A 366 22.07 -15.02 -8.11
C VAL A 366 23.19 -14.53 -7.22
N VAL A 367 22.89 -13.62 -6.26
CA VAL A 367 23.92 -12.98 -5.41
C VAL A 367 24.21 -13.74 -4.12
N GLY A 368 23.33 -14.62 -3.70
CA GLY A 368 23.51 -15.53 -2.56
C GLY A 368 23.13 -14.97 -1.19
N HIS A 369 23.18 -13.64 -0.99
CA HIS A 369 22.97 -13.03 0.33
C HIS A 369 22.03 -11.82 0.25
N TYR A 370 21.19 -11.62 1.30
CA TYR A 370 20.29 -10.49 1.39
C TYR A 370 21.00 -9.14 1.44
N ARG A 371 22.22 -9.09 1.94
CA ARG A 371 23.01 -7.86 2.01
C ARG A 371 23.20 -7.23 0.64
N GLU A 372 23.57 -8.00 -0.37
CA GLU A 372 23.75 -7.56 -1.75
C GLU A 372 22.44 -7.15 -2.39
N VAL A 373 21.37 -7.91 -2.15
CA VAL A 373 20.02 -7.56 -2.62
C VAL A 373 19.60 -6.19 -2.08
N LEU A 374 19.82 -5.94 -0.80
CA LEU A 374 19.47 -4.66 -0.17
C LEU A 374 20.33 -3.50 -0.69
N TRP A 375 21.63 -3.72 -1.00
CA TRP A 375 22.46 -2.72 -1.67
C TRP A 375 21.94 -2.37 -3.07
N CYS A 376 21.45 -3.36 -3.83
CA CYS A 376 20.78 -3.09 -5.10
C CYS A 376 19.52 -2.21 -4.91
N LEU A 377 18.75 -2.45 -3.84
CA LEU A 377 17.59 -1.61 -3.52
C LEU A 377 17.99 -0.19 -3.09
N VAL A 378 19.11 -0.02 -2.37
CA VAL A 378 19.69 1.31 -2.08
C VAL A 378 20.00 2.03 -3.40
N GLY A 379 20.66 1.37 -4.34
CA GLY A 379 20.96 1.92 -5.66
C GLY A 379 19.70 2.32 -6.44
N LEU A 380 18.70 1.43 -6.52
CA LEU A 380 17.42 1.72 -7.18
C LEU A 380 16.68 2.89 -6.52
N SER A 381 16.71 2.97 -5.19
CA SER A 381 16.13 4.10 -4.45
C SER A 381 16.89 5.40 -4.74
N GLY A 382 18.21 5.34 -4.88
CA GLY A 382 19.04 6.48 -5.31
C GLY A 382 18.65 6.98 -6.70
N VAL A 383 18.41 6.07 -7.66
CA VAL A 383 17.89 6.42 -8.99
C VAL A 383 16.51 7.08 -8.88
N ALA A 384 15.63 6.60 -8.00
CA ALA A 384 14.33 7.22 -7.76
C ALA A 384 14.47 8.66 -7.23
N VAL A 385 15.41 8.92 -6.32
CA VAL A 385 15.74 10.28 -5.83
C VAL A 385 16.15 11.17 -6.97
N VAL A 386 17.11 10.75 -7.79
CA VAL A 386 17.61 11.52 -8.94
C VAL A 386 16.48 11.84 -9.92
N ALA A 387 15.67 10.85 -10.28
CA ALA A 387 14.51 11.03 -11.16
C ALA A 387 13.53 12.06 -10.59
N PHE A 388 13.24 11.99 -9.28
CA PHE A 388 12.33 12.94 -8.62
C PHE A 388 12.90 14.36 -8.59
N VAL A 389 14.18 14.53 -8.26
CA VAL A 389 14.87 15.84 -8.25
C VAL A 389 14.87 16.45 -9.65
N MET A 390 15.20 15.67 -10.68
CA MET A 390 15.19 16.13 -12.06
C MET A 390 13.78 16.52 -12.54
N SER A 391 12.74 15.79 -12.15
CA SER A 391 11.35 16.13 -12.47
C SER A 391 10.95 17.47 -11.90
N SER A 392 11.37 17.73 -10.68
CA SER A 392 11.03 18.97 -9.96
C SER A 392 11.75 20.21 -10.49
N ALA A 393 12.88 20.03 -11.18
CA ALA A 393 13.61 21.13 -11.83
C ALA A 393 13.01 21.52 -13.19
N ARG A 394 12.19 20.66 -13.79
CA ARG A 394 11.61 20.83 -15.14
C ARG A 394 10.09 21.00 -15.08
N ARG A 395 9.61 21.82 -14.15
CA ARG A 395 8.17 22.10 -14.01
C ARG A 395 7.63 22.55 -15.38
N PRO A 396 6.54 21.93 -15.89
CA PRO A 396 5.90 22.38 -17.11
C PRO A 396 5.43 23.84 -16.94
N ASP A 397 5.77 24.69 -17.90
CA ASP A 397 5.20 26.04 -17.95
C ASP A 397 3.76 25.91 -18.47
N PRO A 398 2.75 26.40 -17.76
CA PRO A 398 1.37 26.30 -18.21
C PRO A 398 1.09 27.07 -19.52
N ASN A 399 2.03 27.89 -19.97
CA ASN A 399 1.87 28.69 -21.19
C ASN A 399 3.09 28.53 -22.12
N PRO A 400 3.13 27.51 -23.03
CA PRO A 400 4.27 27.27 -23.92
C PRO A 400 4.45 28.30 -25.03
N GLU A 401 3.56 29.28 -25.16
CA GLU A 401 3.67 30.35 -26.19
C GLU A 401 4.59 31.51 -25.78
N ASN A 402 5.13 31.51 -24.55
CA ASN A 402 6.06 32.53 -24.04
C ASN A 402 7.51 32.07 -23.89
N SER A 403 7.92 30.99 -24.56
CA SER A 403 9.31 30.50 -24.55
C SER A 403 9.98 30.59 -25.92
#